data_49dce7aba0a5213b01b56fcd427dea09
#
_entry.id   49dce7aba0a5213b01b56fcd427dea09
#
_cell.length_a   1.000
_cell.length_b   1.000
_cell.length_c   1.000
_cell.angle_alpha   90.00
_cell.angle_beta   90.00
_cell.angle_gamma   90.00
#
_symmetry.space_group_name_H-M   'P 1'
#
loop_
_entity.id
_entity.type
_entity.pdbx_description
1 polymer ?
#
loop_
_entity_poly.entity_id
_entity_poly.type
_entity_poly.pdbx_seq_one_letter_code
_entity_poly.pdbx_strand_id
1 'polypeptide(L)'
;YPELRLHQEDWQITCHDVTRHLIQGIPLGLQFSVLAIGIIVVQSIVVQFDMLNGVMVSNSAQNGFGAANKVNSLLMTPLNGLGSAMTSFTAQNLGAGDTKRIKKGTIQSIIIMLIMAACSILIGLLLTINGTYLHIFLSADKVTAETLRFGNSYLYIDLSLYAFLGFIFVARNCVQGIGKPQFVLGAGAAELVARVAVCLLLPAALAGGVVSAEAPQAAVYGLCVADPFAWMSADAVLCIPLIKNIMRENYDYLYGSGQKLIER
;
A
#
# COMPACT_ATOMS: atom_id res chain seq x y z
N TYR A 1 25.74 22.29 3.96
CA TYR A 1 25.59 21.66 5.28
C TYR A 1 26.93 21.01 5.61
N PRO A 2 27.71 21.58 6.58
CA PRO A 2 29.02 21.04 6.97
C PRO A 2 28.94 19.60 7.47
N GLU A 3 27.84 19.24 8.15
CA GLU A 3 27.59 17.92 8.74
C GLU A 3 27.41 16.81 7.70
N LEU A 4 27.19 17.16 6.43
CA LEU A 4 27.04 16.19 5.33
C LEU A 4 28.32 16.02 4.52
N ARG A 5 29.43 16.68 4.90
CA ARG A 5 30.72 16.45 4.24
C ARG A 5 31.32 15.14 4.73
N LEU A 6 31.62 14.26 3.79
CA LEU A 6 32.29 13.00 4.07
C LEU A 6 33.75 13.28 4.48
N HIS A 7 34.14 12.78 5.63
CA HIS A 7 35.51 12.77 6.12
C HIS A 7 36.13 11.37 5.91
N GLN A 8 37.45 11.30 5.97
CA GLN A 8 38.17 10.04 5.74
C GLN A 8 37.82 8.97 6.78
N GLU A 9 37.40 9.38 7.97
CA GLU A 9 36.96 8.54 9.08
C GLU A 9 35.59 7.88 8.81
N ASP A 10 34.73 8.52 8.00
CA ASP A 10 33.37 8.01 7.64
C ASP A 10 33.42 6.77 6.75
N TRP A 11 34.59 6.47 6.17
CA TRP A 11 34.82 5.27 5.36
C TRP A 11 35.20 4.03 6.16
N GLN A 12 35.33 4.15 7.48
CA GLN A 12 35.60 3.01 8.37
C GLN A 12 34.32 2.26 8.69
N ILE A 13 33.85 1.45 7.74
CA ILE A 13 32.64 0.63 7.89
C ILE A 13 32.95 -0.58 8.77
N THR A 14 32.28 -0.69 9.91
CA THR A 14 32.39 -1.85 10.81
C THR A 14 31.34 -2.92 10.47
N CYS A 15 31.61 -4.19 10.85
CA CYS A 15 30.61 -5.26 10.73
C CYS A 15 29.32 -4.93 11.50
N HIS A 16 29.41 -4.17 12.58
CA HIS A 16 28.26 -3.72 13.34
C HIS A 16 27.38 -2.78 12.52
N ASP A 17 27.96 -1.84 11.78
CA ASP A 17 27.21 -0.90 10.94
C ASP A 17 26.50 -1.64 9.81
N VAL A 18 27.19 -2.57 9.14
CA VAL A 18 26.61 -3.41 8.10
C VAL A 18 25.44 -4.23 8.65
N THR A 19 25.61 -4.89 9.79
CA THR A 19 24.56 -5.69 10.43
C THR A 19 23.35 -4.85 10.77
N ARG A 20 23.56 -3.65 11.32
CA ARG A 20 22.48 -2.72 11.68
C ARG A 20 21.66 -2.28 10.46
N HIS A 21 22.33 -1.99 9.35
CA HIS A 21 21.66 -1.64 8.08
C HIS A 21 20.91 -2.82 7.48
N LEU A 22 21.49 -4.04 7.53
CA LEU A 22 20.84 -5.24 7.01
C LEU A 22 19.58 -5.63 7.82
N ILE A 23 19.61 -5.51 9.15
CA ILE A 23 18.45 -5.79 10.02
C ILE A 23 17.26 -4.90 9.66
N GLN A 24 17.49 -3.67 9.21
CA GLN A 24 16.42 -2.77 8.79
C GLN A 24 16.09 -2.91 7.30
N GLY A 25 17.09 -3.07 6.45
CA GLY A 25 16.95 -3.09 5.00
C GLY A 25 16.34 -4.39 4.46
N ILE A 26 16.71 -5.55 5.00
CA ILE A 26 16.21 -6.85 4.55
C ILE A 26 14.67 -6.95 4.72
N PRO A 27 14.07 -6.66 5.89
CA PRO A 27 12.63 -6.69 6.02
C PRO A 27 11.89 -5.76 5.05
N LEU A 28 12.46 -4.58 4.80
CA LEU A 28 11.90 -3.61 3.87
C LEU A 28 11.98 -4.11 2.42
N GLY A 29 13.14 -4.65 2.00
CA GLY A 29 13.31 -5.24 0.67
C GLY A 29 12.38 -6.44 0.44
N LEU A 30 12.26 -7.33 1.42
CA LEU A 30 11.33 -8.46 1.37
C LEU A 30 9.88 -8.01 1.27
N GLN A 31 9.48 -6.95 1.97
CA GLN A 31 8.14 -6.39 1.87
C GLN A 31 7.80 -5.96 0.45
N PHE A 32 8.69 -5.25 -0.25
CA PHE A 32 8.45 -4.86 -1.65
C PHE A 32 8.34 -6.08 -2.57
N SER A 33 9.15 -7.11 -2.36
CA SER A 33 9.07 -8.37 -3.12
C SER A 33 7.73 -9.07 -2.90
N VAL A 34 7.26 -9.13 -1.65
CA VAL A 34 5.96 -9.72 -1.28
C VAL A 34 4.81 -8.96 -1.95
N LEU A 35 4.84 -7.63 -1.97
CA LEU A 35 3.83 -6.82 -2.65
C LEU A 35 3.83 -7.06 -4.17
N ALA A 36 5.01 -7.17 -4.79
CA ALA A 36 5.14 -7.45 -6.22
C ALA A 36 4.53 -8.81 -6.59
N ILE A 37 4.74 -9.84 -5.77
CA ILE A 37 4.10 -11.16 -5.96
C ILE A 37 2.58 -11.02 -5.93
N GLY A 38 2.02 -10.27 -4.99
CA GLY A 38 0.58 -10.03 -4.90
C GLY A 38 0.01 -9.41 -6.17
N ILE A 39 0.69 -8.42 -6.74
CA ILE A 39 0.28 -7.76 -8.00
C ILE A 39 0.30 -8.77 -9.16
N ILE A 40 1.32 -9.62 -9.27
CA ILE A 40 1.41 -10.64 -10.32
C ILE A 40 0.24 -11.63 -10.23
N VAL A 41 -0.12 -12.07 -9.01
CA VAL A 41 -1.25 -12.99 -8.81
C VAL A 41 -2.57 -12.33 -9.22
N VAL A 42 -2.84 -11.09 -8.81
CA VAL A 42 -4.04 -10.36 -9.25
C VAL A 42 -4.07 -10.23 -10.76
N GLN A 43 -2.95 -9.86 -11.39
CA GLN A 43 -2.87 -9.74 -12.85
C GLN A 43 -3.15 -11.06 -13.56
N SER A 44 -2.71 -12.20 -13.01
CA SER A 44 -3.00 -13.52 -13.58
C SER A 44 -4.49 -13.86 -13.57
N ILE A 45 -5.23 -13.41 -12.55
CA ILE A 45 -6.69 -13.59 -12.49
C ILE A 45 -7.40 -12.60 -13.42
N VAL A 46 -6.91 -11.36 -13.56
CA VAL A 46 -7.44 -10.40 -14.56
C VAL A 46 -7.42 -11.03 -15.96
N VAL A 47 -6.34 -11.71 -16.33
CA VAL A 47 -6.19 -12.38 -17.63
C VAL A 47 -7.27 -13.44 -17.84
N GLN A 48 -7.70 -14.17 -16.79
CA GLN A 48 -8.75 -15.19 -16.91
C GLN A 48 -10.10 -14.62 -17.41
N PHE A 49 -10.41 -13.37 -17.06
CA PHE A 49 -11.62 -12.69 -17.57
C PHE A 49 -11.56 -12.35 -19.06
N ASP A 50 -10.41 -12.47 -19.71
CA ASP A 50 -10.25 -12.31 -21.15
C ASP A 50 -10.17 -13.68 -21.88
N MET A 51 -10.23 -14.81 -21.13
CA MET A 51 -10.08 -16.17 -21.67
C MET A 51 -11.40 -16.93 -21.68
N LEU A 52 -11.61 -17.73 -22.72
CA LEU A 52 -12.71 -18.70 -22.83
C LEU A 52 -12.13 -20.03 -23.29
N ASN A 53 -12.39 -21.12 -22.53
CA ASN A 53 -11.87 -22.45 -22.81
C ASN A 53 -10.34 -22.52 -23.04
N GLY A 54 -9.59 -21.69 -22.30
CA GLY A 54 -8.14 -21.61 -22.40
C GLY A 54 -7.61 -20.78 -23.60
N VAL A 55 -8.49 -20.11 -24.34
CA VAL A 55 -8.12 -19.25 -25.48
C VAL A 55 -8.44 -17.81 -25.14
N MET A 56 -7.51 -16.91 -25.47
CA MET A 56 -7.72 -15.47 -25.33
C MET A 56 -8.76 -15.01 -26.36
N VAL A 57 -9.90 -14.49 -25.88
CA VAL A 57 -10.99 -14.01 -26.74
C VAL A 57 -11.14 -12.48 -26.73
N SER A 58 -10.58 -11.83 -25.72
CA SER A 58 -10.53 -10.35 -25.62
C SER A 58 -9.28 -9.90 -24.88
N ASN A 59 -9.09 -8.58 -24.76
CA ASN A 59 -8.13 -7.93 -23.87
C ASN A 59 -8.80 -6.85 -23.03
N SER A 60 -10.12 -6.88 -22.94
CA SER A 60 -10.91 -5.80 -22.33
C SER A 60 -10.68 -5.71 -20.83
N ALA A 61 -10.60 -6.84 -20.13
CA ALA A 61 -10.33 -6.89 -18.70
C ALA A 61 -8.93 -6.34 -18.41
N GLN A 62 -7.92 -6.81 -19.13
CA GLN A 62 -6.54 -6.34 -18.96
C GLN A 62 -6.38 -4.85 -19.27
N ASN A 63 -6.99 -4.37 -20.34
CA ASN A 63 -6.96 -2.97 -20.73
C ASN A 63 -7.66 -2.07 -19.68
N GLY A 64 -8.86 -2.46 -19.25
CA GLY A 64 -9.64 -1.71 -18.26
C GLY A 64 -8.96 -1.67 -16.90
N PHE A 65 -8.55 -2.83 -16.38
CA PHE A 65 -7.82 -2.94 -15.12
C PHE A 65 -6.47 -2.20 -15.18
N GLY A 66 -5.70 -2.36 -16.27
CA GLY A 66 -4.40 -1.73 -16.44
C GLY A 66 -4.49 -0.20 -16.48
N ALA A 67 -5.47 0.36 -17.20
CA ALA A 67 -5.70 1.81 -17.23
C ALA A 67 -6.14 2.34 -15.86
N ALA A 68 -7.07 1.65 -15.20
CA ALA A 68 -7.55 2.00 -13.86
C ALA A 68 -6.41 1.96 -12.81
N ASN A 69 -5.55 0.94 -12.88
CA ASN A 69 -4.40 0.81 -11.98
C ASN A 69 -3.39 1.96 -12.16
N LYS A 70 -3.20 2.46 -13.40
CA LYS A 70 -2.36 3.65 -13.64
C LYS A 70 -2.96 4.90 -12.99
N VAL A 71 -4.28 5.09 -13.07
CA VAL A 71 -4.97 6.17 -12.34
C VAL A 71 -4.76 6.04 -10.84
N ASN A 72 -5.00 4.86 -10.29
CA ASN A 72 -4.82 4.59 -8.86
C ASN A 72 -3.36 4.87 -8.43
N SER A 73 -2.37 4.46 -9.22
CA SER A 73 -0.96 4.73 -8.95
C SER A 73 -0.63 6.23 -8.90
N LEU A 74 -1.24 7.03 -9.77
CA LEU A 74 -1.08 8.49 -9.75
C LEU A 74 -1.74 9.10 -8.51
N LEU A 75 -2.95 8.66 -8.17
CA LEU A 75 -3.71 9.18 -7.04
C LEU A 75 -3.08 8.83 -5.69
N MET A 76 -2.38 7.70 -5.57
CA MET A 76 -1.69 7.31 -4.34
C MET A 76 -0.34 7.98 -4.14
N THR A 77 0.24 8.61 -5.17
CA THR A 77 1.58 9.23 -5.08
C THR A 77 1.69 10.29 -3.97
N PRO A 78 0.72 11.22 -3.79
CA PRO A 78 0.77 12.17 -2.69
C PRO A 78 0.71 11.50 -1.32
N LEU A 79 -0.09 10.44 -1.15
CA LEU A 79 -0.20 9.67 0.09
C LEU A 79 1.12 8.98 0.44
N ASN A 80 1.81 8.43 -0.57
CA ASN A 80 3.14 7.85 -0.41
C ASN A 80 4.17 8.91 0.00
N GLY A 81 4.11 10.11 -0.59
CA GLY A 81 4.95 11.26 -0.21
C GLY A 81 4.77 11.65 1.26
N LEU A 82 3.52 11.75 1.72
CA LEU A 82 3.21 12.01 3.12
C LEU A 82 3.78 10.90 4.04
N GLY A 83 3.60 9.63 3.65
CA GLY A 83 4.17 8.49 4.37
C GLY A 83 5.69 8.63 4.51
N SER A 84 6.40 8.85 3.41
CA SER A 84 7.87 9.01 3.41
C SER A 84 8.33 10.14 4.31
N ALA A 85 7.63 11.28 4.32
CA ALA A 85 7.90 12.37 5.25
C ALA A 85 7.73 11.94 6.71
N MET A 86 6.72 11.10 7.00
CA MET A 86 6.47 10.60 8.35
C MET A 86 7.54 9.63 8.85
N THR A 87 8.21 8.87 7.98
CA THR A 87 9.38 8.06 8.39
C THR A 87 10.47 8.96 8.96
N SER A 88 10.87 9.99 8.23
CA SER A 88 11.92 10.92 8.66
C SER A 88 11.51 11.71 9.90
N PHE A 89 10.27 12.23 9.93
CA PHE A 89 9.73 12.97 11.07
C PHE A 89 9.75 12.11 12.34
N THR A 90 9.28 10.88 12.26
CA THR A 90 9.20 9.97 13.41
C THR A 90 10.58 9.58 13.90
N ALA A 91 11.51 9.23 12.99
CA ALA A 91 12.86 8.86 13.34
C ALA A 91 13.65 10.02 14.01
N GLN A 92 13.54 11.23 13.47
CA GLN A 92 14.21 12.41 14.03
C GLN A 92 13.70 12.76 15.43
N ASN A 93 12.38 12.75 15.62
CA ASN A 93 11.80 13.05 16.93
C ASN A 93 12.06 11.93 17.95
N LEU A 94 12.16 10.68 17.50
CA LEU A 94 12.57 9.56 18.34
C LEU A 94 14.01 9.74 18.81
N GLY A 95 14.91 10.09 17.91
CA GLY A 95 16.32 10.39 18.25
C GLY A 95 16.47 11.60 19.20
N ALA A 96 15.56 12.57 19.11
CA ALA A 96 15.50 13.71 20.02
C ALA A 96 14.80 13.41 21.37
N GLY A 97 14.21 12.23 21.54
CA GLY A 97 13.44 11.85 22.73
C GLY A 97 12.06 12.49 22.85
N ASP A 98 11.59 13.19 21.80
CA ASP A 98 10.29 13.89 21.82
C ASP A 98 9.14 12.97 21.37
N THR A 99 8.76 12.06 22.25
CA THR A 99 7.69 11.07 21.99
C THR A 99 6.31 11.73 21.85
N LYS A 100 6.06 12.83 22.58
CA LYS A 100 4.80 13.59 22.47
C LYS A 100 4.63 14.21 21.10
N ARG A 101 5.72 14.69 20.51
CA ARG A 101 5.72 15.26 19.17
C ARG A 101 5.46 14.18 18.12
N ILE A 102 6.00 12.96 18.28
CA ILE A 102 5.70 11.82 17.41
C ILE A 102 4.21 11.55 17.40
N LYS A 103 3.59 11.40 18.56
CA LYS A 103 2.14 11.14 18.69
C LYS A 103 1.31 12.24 18.03
N LYS A 104 1.59 13.50 18.36
CA LYS A 104 0.87 14.65 17.78
C LYS A 104 1.02 14.71 16.27
N GLY A 105 2.24 14.52 15.75
CA GLY A 105 2.52 14.53 14.32
C GLY A 105 1.83 13.36 13.60
N THR A 106 1.78 12.17 14.20
CA THR A 106 1.06 11.01 13.64
C THR A 106 -0.45 11.30 13.53
N ILE A 107 -1.08 11.88 14.57
CA ILE A 107 -2.51 12.24 14.50
C ILE A 107 -2.74 13.30 13.42
N GLN A 108 -1.90 14.32 13.35
CA GLN A 108 -2.00 15.37 12.33
C GLN A 108 -1.81 14.80 10.91
N SER A 109 -0.87 13.87 10.72
CA SER A 109 -0.65 13.23 9.42
C SER A 109 -1.83 12.36 9.00
N ILE A 110 -2.53 11.70 9.93
CA ILE A 110 -3.78 10.97 9.63
C ILE A 110 -4.87 11.94 9.14
N ILE A 111 -4.99 13.11 9.76
CA ILE A 111 -5.98 14.13 9.31
C ILE A 111 -5.62 14.63 7.90
N ILE A 112 -4.34 14.95 7.66
CA ILE A 112 -3.86 15.38 6.33
C ILE A 112 -4.11 14.28 5.31
N MET A 113 -3.82 13.03 5.65
CA MET A 113 -4.07 11.87 4.80
C MET A 113 -5.55 11.73 4.42
N LEU A 114 -6.48 11.92 5.38
CA LEU A 114 -7.91 11.86 5.09
C LEU A 114 -8.35 12.95 4.10
N ILE A 115 -7.80 14.17 4.23
CA ILE A 115 -8.07 15.26 3.28
C ILE A 115 -7.51 14.89 1.90
N MET A 116 -6.28 14.39 1.84
CA MET A 116 -5.65 13.98 0.57
C MET A 116 -6.41 12.82 -0.07
N ALA A 117 -6.85 11.84 0.72
CA ALA A 117 -7.67 10.73 0.23
C ALA A 117 -9.01 11.24 -0.33
N ALA A 118 -9.69 12.15 0.35
CA ALA A 118 -10.92 12.76 -0.14
C ALA A 118 -10.72 13.51 -1.47
N CYS A 119 -9.62 14.25 -1.60
CA CYS A 119 -9.25 14.89 -2.87
C CYS A 119 -8.97 13.86 -3.97
N SER A 120 -8.24 12.79 -3.65
CA SER A 120 -7.95 11.70 -4.60
C SER A 120 -9.22 10.99 -5.05
N ILE A 121 -10.15 10.71 -4.12
CA ILE A 121 -11.46 10.12 -4.43
C ILE A 121 -12.22 11.03 -5.40
N LEU A 122 -12.31 12.34 -5.12
CA LEU A 122 -12.99 13.27 -5.98
C LEU A 122 -12.39 13.32 -7.39
N ILE A 123 -11.08 13.43 -7.49
CA ILE A 123 -10.37 13.42 -8.78
C ILE A 123 -10.60 12.09 -9.51
N GLY A 124 -10.46 10.97 -8.82
CA GLY A 124 -10.68 9.64 -9.38
C GLY A 124 -12.09 9.47 -9.92
N LEU A 125 -13.12 9.89 -9.16
CA LEU A 125 -14.51 9.84 -9.60
C LEU A 125 -14.76 10.75 -10.81
N LEU A 126 -14.18 11.94 -10.87
CA LEU A 126 -14.27 12.81 -12.05
C LEU A 126 -13.67 12.16 -13.29
N LEU A 127 -12.57 11.43 -13.15
CA LEU A 127 -11.92 10.72 -14.26
C LEU A 127 -12.74 9.51 -14.76
N THR A 128 -13.63 8.92 -13.93
CA THR A 128 -14.52 7.84 -14.38
C THR A 128 -15.67 8.33 -15.25
N ILE A 129 -16.00 9.62 -15.20
CA ILE A 129 -17.08 10.19 -16.04
C ILE A 129 -16.73 9.98 -17.51
N ASN A 130 -17.64 9.34 -18.25
CA ASN A 130 -17.51 8.99 -19.66
C ASN A 130 -16.23 8.16 -19.98
N GLY A 131 -15.60 7.54 -18.98
CA GLY A 131 -14.37 6.78 -19.19
C GLY A 131 -13.17 7.64 -19.61
N THR A 132 -13.12 8.92 -19.21
CA THR A 132 -12.08 9.88 -19.59
C THR A 132 -10.68 9.31 -19.39
N TYR A 133 -10.44 8.61 -18.27
CA TYR A 133 -9.14 8.00 -17.98
C TYR A 133 -8.72 6.94 -19.00
N LEU A 134 -9.67 6.18 -19.59
CA LEU A 134 -9.36 5.19 -20.62
C LEU A 134 -8.77 5.86 -21.87
N HIS A 135 -9.34 6.98 -22.30
CA HIS A 135 -8.85 7.74 -23.43
C HIS A 135 -7.47 8.39 -23.23
N ILE A 136 -7.05 8.55 -21.96
CA ILE A 136 -5.70 9.04 -21.63
C ILE A 136 -4.65 7.93 -21.85
N PHE A 137 -5.00 6.66 -21.52
CA PHE A 137 -4.05 5.57 -21.47
C PHE A 137 -4.18 4.55 -22.60
N LEU A 138 -5.30 4.54 -23.31
CA LEU A 138 -5.62 3.57 -24.35
C LEU A 138 -5.96 4.29 -25.67
N SER A 139 -5.64 3.64 -26.79
CA SER A 139 -6.12 4.06 -28.09
C SER A 139 -7.64 3.80 -28.22
N ALA A 140 -8.31 4.60 -29.06
CA ALA A 140 -9.77 4.61 -29.17
C ALA A 140 -10.37 3.22 -29.52
N ASP A 141 -9.65 2.43 -30.31
CA ASP A 141 -10.04 1.07 -30.71
C ASP A 141 -10.12 0.07 -29.52
N LYS A 142 -9.41 0.37 -28.42
CA LYS A 142 -9.38 -0.46 -27.19
C LYS A 142 -10.39 -0.03 -26.14
N VAL A 143 -11.03 1.11 -26.33
CA VAL A 143 -12.05 1.62 -25.39
C VAL A 143 -13.40 1.03 -25.77
N THR A 144 -13.70 -0.12 -25.21
CA THR A 144 -14.98 -0.84 -25.38
C THR A 144 -15.85 -0.72 -24.13
N ALA A 145 -17.14 -1.06 -24.25
CA ALA A 145 -18.05 -1.12 -23.11
C ALA A 145 -17.55 -2.07 -22.02
N GLU A 146 -16.94 -3.21 -22.43
CA GLU A 146 -16.32 -4.16 -21.51
C GLU A 146 -15.08 -3.57 -20.80
N THR A 147 -14.20 -2.90 -21.54
CA THR A 147 -13.03 -2.21 -20.97
C THR A 147 -13.46 -1.19 -19.91
N LEU A 148 -14.51 -0.41 -20.21
CA LEU A 148 -15.09 0.56 -19.29
C LEU A 148 -15.69 -0.12 -18.06
N ARG A 149 -16.39 -1.24 -18.24
CA ARG A 149 -16.98 -2.04 -17.17
C ARG A 149 -15.92 -2.48 -16.14
N PHE A 150 -14.83 -3.09 -16.62
CA PHE A 150 -13.75 -3.55 -15.76
C PHE A 150 -13.04 -2.41 -15.05
N GLY A 151 -12.64 -1.38 -15.78
CA GLY A 151 -11.90 -0.26 -15.21
C GLY A 151 -12.71 0.54 -14.20
N ASN A 152 -13.98 0.83 -14.48
CA ASN A 152 -14.85 1.55 -13.55
C ASN A 152 -15.17 0.71 -12.30
N SER A 153 -15.38 -0.60 -12.45
CA SER A 153 -15.61 -1.50 -11.31
C SER A 153 -14.44 -1.46 -10.34
N TYR A 154 -13.21 -1.53 -10.87
CA TYR A 154 -12.01 -1.43 -10.06
C TYR A 154 -11.90 -0.07 -9.36
N LEU A 155 -11.99 1.03 -10.11
CA LEU A 155 -11.86 2.37 -9.52
C LEU A 155 -12.94 2.68 -8.48
N TYR A 156 -14.20 2.32 -8.70
CA TYR A 156 -15.27 2.60 -7.74
C TYR A 156 -15.05 1.84 -6.42
N ILE A 157 -14.63 0.60 -6.48
CA ILE A 157 -14.39 -0.20 -5.28
C ILE A 157 -13.14 0.30 -4.55
N ASP A 158 -12.04 0.51 -5.23
CA ASP A 158 -10.80 1.00 -4.63
C ASP A 158 -10.97 2.38 -4.01
N LEU A 159 -11.56 3.32 -4.75
CA LEU A 159 -11.78 4.68 -4.27
C LEU A 159 -12.73 4.74 -3.07
N SER A 160 -13.73 3.86 -2.99
CA SER A 160 -14.67 3.82 -1.85
C SER A 160 -13.96 3.48 -0.53
N LEU A 161 -12.86 2.75 -0.58
CA LEU A 161 -12.07 2.29 0.58
C LEU A 161 -10.68 2.94 0.64
N TYR A 162 -10.48 4.04 -0.09
CA TYR A 162 -9.19 4.71 -0.26
C TYR A 162 -8.56 5.25 1.03
N ALA A 163 -9.40 5.49 2.05
CA ALA A 163 -8.94 5.88 3.37
C ALA A 163 -8.06 4.80 4.04
N PHE A 164 -8.36 3.51 3.83
CA PHE A 164 -7.53 2.41 4.33
C PHE A 164 -6.16 2.40 3.65
N LEU A 165 -6.11 2.58 2.33
CA LEU A 165 -4.86 2.72 1.59
C LEU A 165 -4.02 3.88 2.13
N GLY A 166 -4.64 5.04 2.35
CA GLY A 166 -3.96 6.20 2.92
C GLY A 166 -3.42 5.91 4.32
N PHE A 167 -4.20 5.22 5.14
CA PHE A 167 -3.78 4.87 6.50
C PHE A 167 -2.56 3.94 6.52
N ILE A 168 -2.50 2.95 5.61
CA ILE A 168 -1.31 2.10 5.44
C ILE A 168 -0.05 2.96 5.26
N PHE A 169 -0.08 3.95 4.36
CA PHE A 169 1.09 4.79 4.09
C PHE A 169 1.57 5.52 5.34
N VAL A 170 0.66 6.12 6.12
CA VAL A 170 1.02 6.82 7.35
C VAL A 170 1.49 5.83 8.42
N ALA A 171 0.69 4.79 8.72
CA ALA A 171 0.97 3.85 9.79
C ALA A 171 2.27 3.07 9.55
N ARG A 172 2.46 2.54 8.34
CA ARG A 172 3.66 1.78 7.92
C ARG A 172 4.92 2.61 8.12
N ASN A 173 4.91 3.83 7.64
CA ASN A 173 6.05 4.73 7.70
C ASN A 173 6.34 5.23 9.12
N CYS A 174 5.32 5.51 9.93
CA CYS A 174 5.50 5.81 11.35
C CYS A 174 6.11 4.63 12.12
N VAL A 175 5.61 3.41 11.87
CA VAL A 175 6.12 2.18 12.49
C VAL A 175 7.55 1.89 12.07
N GLN A 176 7.89 2.14 10.81
CA GLN A 176 9.26 2.05 10.31
C GLN A 176 10.16 3.09 10.99
N GLY A 177 9.71 4.34 11.11
CA GLY A 177 10.45 5.43 11.73
C GLY A 177 10.76 5.21 13.22
N ILE A 178 9.93 4.45 13.94
CA ILE A 178 10.23 4.05 15.33
C ILE A 178 11.14 2.80 15.41
N GLY A 179 11.69 2.32 14.30
CA GLY A 179 12.64 1.20 14.29
C GLY A 179 11.99 -0.18 14.48
N LYS A 180 10.76 -0.38 14.02
CA LYS A 180 10.04 -1.67 14.07
C LYS A 180 9.72 -2.26 12.69
N PRO A 181 10.73 -2.51 11.83
CA PRO A 181 10.52 -2.98 10.46
C PRO A 181 9.87 -4.37 10.37
N GLN A 182 9.98 -5.20 11.43
CA GLN A 182 9.33 -6.52 11.48
C GLN A 182 7.80 -6.44 11.37
N PHE A 183 7.17 -5.41 11.94
CA PHE A 183 5.72 -5.20 11.79
C PHE A 183 5.36 -4.72 10.38
N VAL A 184 6.24 -3.97 9.74
CA VAL A 184 6.09 -3.53 8.35
C VAL A 184 6.12 -4.73 7.40
N LEU A 185 7.07 -5.66 7.61
CA LEU A 185 7.13 -6.93 6.88
C LEU A 185 5.89 -7.80 7.17
N GLY A 186 5.48 -7.92 8.45
CA GLY A 186 4.29 -8.66 8.84
C GLY A 186 3.01 -8.12 8.21
N ALA A 187 2.88 -6.80 8.10
CA ALA A 187 1.76 -6.15 7.40
C ALA A 187 1.79 -6.47 5.89
N GLY A 188 2.97 -6.46 5.26
CA GLY A 188 3.12 -6.87 3.86
C GLY A 188 2.74 -8.34 3.63
N ALA A 189 3.14 -9.23 4.54
CA ALA A 189 2.75 -10.64 4.48
C ALA A 189 1.23 -10.83 4.63
N ALA A 190 0.59 -10.15 5.60
CA ALA A 190 -0.85 -10.18 5.77
C ALA A 190 -1.59 -9.65 4.53
N GLU A 191 -1.10 -8.54 3.96
CA GLU A 191 -1.59 -7.95 2.71
C GLU A 191 -1.52 -8.95 1.56
N LEU A 192 -0.40 -9.65 1.38
CA LEU A 192 -0.26 -10.68 0.34
C LEU A 192 -1.25 -11.82 0.54
N VAL A 193 -1.31 -12.39 1.75
CA VAL A 193 -2.20 -13.53 2.05
C VAL A 193 -3.65 -13.15 1.80
N ALA A 194 -4.09 -12.00 2.29
CA ALA A 194 -5.47 -11.53 2.08
C ALA A 194 -5.76 -11.28 0.58
N ARG A 195 -4.85 -10.61 -0.13
CA ARG A 195 -4.98 -10.34 -1.58
C ARG A 195 -5.09 -11.63 -2.38
N VAL A 196 -4.17 -12.58 -2.16
CA VAL A 196 -4.15 -13.87 -2.87
C VAL A 196 -5.40 -14.68 -2.54
N ALA A 197 -5.77 -14.80 -1.28
CA ALA A 197 -6.96 -15.53 -0.87
C ALA A 197 -8.24 -14.96 -1.51
N VAL A 198 -8.43 -13.65 -1.42
CA VAL A 198 -9.63 -13.00 -1.96
C VAL A 198 -9.66 -13.06 -3.47
N CYS A 199 -8.56 -12.74 -4.18
CA CYS A 199 -8.56 -12.73 -5.64
C CYS A 199 -8.67 -14.13 -6.28
N LEU A 200 -8.28 -15.18 -5.58
CA LEU A 200 -8.45 -16.57 -6.06
C LEU A 200 -9.83 -17.13 -5.73
N LEU A 201 -10.29 -16.92 -4.49
CA LEU A 201 -11.48 -17.61 -3.99
C LEU A 201 -12.77 -16.87 -4.34
N LEU A 202 -12.80 -15.56 -4.19
CA LEU A 202 -14.06 -14.81 -4.30
C LEU A 202 -14.56 -14.69 -5.74
N PRO A 203 -13.74 -14.37 -6.76
CA PRO A 203 -14.19 -14.39 -8.16
C PRO A 203 -14.66 -15.78 -8.61
N ALA A 204 -13.92 -16.84 -8.24
CA ALA A 204 -14.27 -18.21 -8.57
C ALA A 204 -15.60 -18.64 -7.93
N ALA A 205 -15.81 -18.31 -6.65
CA ALA A 205 -17.06 -18.60 -5.95
C ALA A 205 -18.26 -17.87 -6.59
N LEU A 206 -18.07 -16.60 -6.99
CA LEU A 206 -19.11 -15.79 -7.61
C LEU A 206 -19.35 -16.14 -9.09
N ALA A 207 -18.36 -16.72 -9.77
CA ALA A 207 -18.50 -17.25 -11.11
C ALA A 207 -19.13 -18.67 -11.14
N GLY A 208 -19.27 -19.31 -9.99
CA GLY A 208 -19.74 -20.70 -9.90
C GLY A 208 -18.68 -21.74 -10.30
N GLY A 209 -17.40 -21.37 -10.27
CA GLY A 209 -16.27 -22.25 -10.62
C GLY A 209 -15.10 -21.50 -11.27
N VAL A 210 -14.77 -21.85 -12.51
CA VAL A 210 -13.64 -21.24 -13.22
C VAL A 210 -14.01 -19.84 -13.72
N VAL A 211 -13.14 -18.87 -13.46
CA VAL A 211 -13.28 -17.51 -14.00
C VAL A 211 -13.01 -17.53 -15.51
N SER A 212 -13.85 -16.87 -16.28
CA SER A 212 -13.74 -16.79 -17.74
C SER A 212 -14.30 -15.47 -18.28
N ALA A 213 -14.21 -15.25 -19.59
CA ALA A 213 -14.77 -14.08 -20.27
C ALA A 213 -16.29 -13.95 -20.12
N GLU A 214 -17.00 -15.05 -19.83
CA GLU A 214 -18.45 -15.08 -19.59
C GLU A 214 -18.82 -14.91 -18.10
N ALA A 215 -17.83 -14.71 -17.23
CA ALA A 215 -18.07 -14.57 -15.79
C ALA A 215 -19.00 -13.39 -15.49
N PRO A 216 -19.93 -13.56 -14.52
CA PRO A 216 -20.88 -12.51 -14.15
C PRO A 216 -20.17 -11.29 -13.55
N GLN A 217 -20.83 -10.13 -13.58
CA GLN A 217 -20.32 -8.89 -12.99
C GLN A 217 -19.93 -9.03 -11.51
N ALA A 218 -20.63 -9.89 -10.76
CA ALA A 218 -20.31 -10.17 -9.38
C ALA A 218 -18.88 -10.73 -9.22
N ALA A 219 -18.41 -11.58 -10.15
CA ALA A 219 -17.04 -12.11 -10.12
C ALA A 219 -16.01 -11.00 -10.37
N VAL A 220 -16.30 -10.01 -11.22
CA VAL A 220 -15.45 -8.83 -11.41
C VAL A 220 -15.35 -8.02 -10.10
N TYR A 221 -16.46 -7.80 -9.42
CA TYR A 221 -16.44 -7.14 -8.09
C TYR A 221 -15.65 -7.96 -7.07
N GLY A 222 -15.79 -9.30 -7.11
CA GLY A 222 -15.02 -10.21 -6.27
C GLY A 222 -13.51 -10.07 -6.45
N LEU A 223 -13.06 -9.81 -7.67
CA LEU A 223 -11.65 -9.51 -7.95
C LEU A 223 -11.26 -8.13 -7.39
N CYS A 224 -12.07 -7.11 -7.66
CA CYS A 224 -11.76 -5.73 -7.30
C CYS A 224 -11.66 -5.50 -5.79
N VAL A 225 -12.39 -6.25 -4.96
CA VAL A 225 -12.29 -6.13 -3.49
C VAL A 225 -11.02 -6.73 -2.90
N ALA A 226 -10.19 -7.43 -3.70
CA ALA A 226 -8.95 -8.03 -3.21
C ALA A 226 -7.97 -6.99 -2.66
N ASP A 227 -7.82 -5.84 -3.31
CA ASP A 227 -6.96 -4.75 -2.86
C ASP A 227 -7.46 -4.12 -1.54
N PRO A 228 -8.72 -3.69 -1.41
CA PRO A 228 -9.26 -3.21 -0.14
C PRO A 228 -9.14 -4.19 1.04
N PHE A 229 -9.41 -5.48 0.83
CA PHE A 229 -9.23 -6.47 1.89
C PHE A 229 -7.77 -6.63 2.30
N ALA A 230 -6.86 -6.57 1.33
CA ALA A 230 -5.43 -6.57 1.59
C ALA A 230 -5.01 -5.36 2.45
N TRP A 231 -5.51 -4.16 2.13
CA TRP A 231 -5.24 -2.95 2.91
C TRP A 231 -5.76 -3.06 4.34
N MET A 232 -7.00 -3.51 4.53
CA MET A 232 -7.58 -3.69 5.87
C MET A 232 -6.79 -4.71 6.71
N SER A 233 -6.27 -5.78 6.09
CA SER A 233 -5.45 -6.77 6.78
C SER A 233 -4.09 -6.20 7.22
N ALA A 234 -3.45 -5.40 6.37
CA ALA A 234 -2.21 -4.71 6.70
C ALA A 234 -2.42 -3.68 7.82
N ASP A 235 -3.51 -2.91 7.74
CA ASP A 235 -3.88 -1.92 8.76
C ASP A 235 -4.07 -2.57 10.13
N ALA A 236 -4.73 -3.73 10.19
CA ALA A 236 -4.91 -4.47 11.44
C ALA A 236 -3.57 -4.83 12.10
N VAL A 237 -2.58 -5.26 11.31
CA VAL A 237 -1.23 -5.57 11.81
C VAL A 237 -0.50 -4.28 12.25
N LEU A 238 -0.58 -3.21 11.46
CA LEU A 238 0.10 -1.94 11.75
C LEU A 238 -0.50 -1.19 12.95
N CYS A 239 -1.79 -1.34 13.20
CA CYS A 239 -2.45 -0.77 14.38
C CYS A 239 -1.82 -1.26 15.69
N ILE A 240 -1.29 -2.48 15.73
CA ILE A 240 -0.67 -3.05 16.95
C ILE A 240 0.49 -2.17 17.45
N PRO A 241 1.58 -1.96 16.66
CA PRO A 241 2.69 -1.12 17.08
C PRO A 241 2.32 0.36 17.14
N LEU A 242 1.41 0.84 16.26
CA LEU A 242 0.95 2.22 16.26
C LEU A 242 0.30 2.57 17.62
N ILE A 243 -0.64 1.75 18.08
CA ILE A 243 -1.33 1.99 19.35
C ILE A 243 -0.39 1.75 20.52
N LYS A 244 0.32 0.60 20.53
CA LYS A 244 1.14 0.19 21.68
C LYS A 244 2.32 1.13 21.91
N ASN A 245 2.98 1.57 20.84
CA ASN A 245 4.18 2.39 20.95
C ASN A 245 3.87 3.88 20.78
N ILE A 246 3.26 4.29 19.67
CA ILE A 246 3.09 5.71 19.37
C ILE A 246 1.96 6.33 20.20
N MET A 247 0.76 5.73 20.21
CA MET A 247 -0.38 6.33 20.92
C MET A 247 -0.25 6.27 22.43
N ARG A 248 0.34 5.19 22.96
CA ARG A 248 0.60 5.02 24.40
C ARG A 248 1.98 5.52 24.82
N GLU A 249 2.77 6.05 23.91
CA GLU A 249 4.13 6.60 24.14
C GLU A 249 5.07 5.57 24.84
N ASN A 250 4.90 4.28 24.53
CA ASN A 250 5.73 3.22 25.10
C ASN A 250 6.88 2.87 24.16
N TYR A 251 8.08 3.30 24.54
CA TYR A 251 9.33 3.10 23.79
C TYR A 251 10.37 2.33 24.59
N ASP A 252 9.95 1.55 25.62
CA ASP A 252 10.84 0.80 26.51
C ASP A 252 11.80 -0.16 25.78
N TYR A 253 11.41 -0.60 24.59
CA TYR A 253 12.23 -1.50 23.75
C TYR A 253 13.53 -0.85 23.22
N LEU A 254 13.64 0.48 23.24
CA LEU A 254 14.85 1.21 22.82
C LEU A 254 15.90 1.23 23.92
N TYR A 255 15.46 1.14 25.15
CA TYR A 255 16.28 1.21 26.33
C TYR A 255 16.27 -0.19 26.93
N GLY A 256 17.30 -1.02 26.64
CA GLY A 256 17.43 -2.32 27.28
C GLY A 256 17.17 -2.21 28.78
N SER A 257 16.73 -3.26 29.45
CA SER A 257 16.15 -3.35 30.80
C SER A 257 16.88 -2.63 31.94
N GLY A 258 17.33 -1.41 31.76
CA GLY A 258 18.06 -0.63 32.75
C GLY A 258 18.23 0.86 32.51
N GLN A 259 17.91 1.38 31.32
CA GLN A 259 18.02 2.82 31.05
C GLN A 259 16.64 3.47 30.87
N LYS A 260 16.16 4.15 31.89
CA LYS A 260 15.03 5.07 31.76
C LYS A 260 15.46 6.29 30.93
N LEU A 261 14.57 6.81 30.07
CA LEU A 261 14.71 8.13 29.46
C LEU A 261 15.12 9.12 30.55
N ILE A 262 16.29 9.71 30.41
CA ILE A 262 16.67 10.86 31.24
C ILE A 262 15.68 11.96 30.86
N GLU A 263 14.81 12.33 31.77
CA GLU A 263 14.00 13.54 31.67
C GLU A 263 14.96 14.72 31.51
N ARG A 264 15.00 15.27 30.32
CA ARG A 264 15.65 16.56 30.02
C ARG A 264 14.59 17.60 29.69
#